data_f5d5a51dae785c3ede051319c452d81e
#
_entry.id   f5d5a51dae785c3ede051319c452d81e
#
_cell.length_a   1.000
_cell.length_b   1.000
_cell.length_c   1.000
_cell.angle_alpha   90.00
_cell.angle_beta   90.00
_cell.angle_gamma   90.00
#
_symmetry.space_group_name_H-M   'P 1'
#
loop_
_entity.id
_entity.type
_entity.pdbx_description
1 polymer ?
#
loop_
_entity_poly.entity_id
_entity_poly.type
_entity_poly.pdbx_seq_one_letter_code
_entity_poly.pdbx_strand_id
1 'polypeptide(L)'
;MFSKRRIAIGLLLSLLLTSCAAISNILPEAVPTNAISGREGINGPVLVVKIDDTTQAHPQVGLEDADVVYIEQVEGGLTRLAAIFSSVIPQRIGPVRSARISDIDILAQYGRVAFAYSGAQRKLLPVIASANLQDLGAQRQSPTIFTTDPNRTPPYAMILRADLLMEKIAENNYQIDSAKDVGFKFGELPEGGALTDKAVMHWPAATYSATWSQEDSRW
;
A
#
# COMPACT_ATOMS: atom_id res chain seq x y z
N MET A 1 26.93 14.87 -65.72
CA MET A 1 27.76 14.83 -64.52
C MET A 1 26.96 15.23 -63.30
N PHE A 2 25.65 14.91 -63.25
CA PHE A 2 24.70 15.34 -62.12
C PHE A 2 24.04 14.21 -61.37
N SER A 3 24.39 12.93 -61.67
CA SER A 3 23.70 11.77 -61.07
C SER A 3 24.30 11.25 -59.74
N LYS A 4 25.60 11.41 -59.52
CA LYS A 4 26.29 10.81 -58.36
C LYS A 4 26.11 11.58 -57.05
N ARG A 5 25.77 12.89 -57.10
CA ARG A 5 25.55 13.68 -55.84
C ARG A 5 24.17 13.44 -55.19
N ARG A 6 23.15 13.07 -55.98
CA ARG A 6 21.81 12.82 -55.43
C ARG A 6 21.69 11.47 -54.71
N ILE A 7 22.50 10.49 -55.10
CA ILE A 7 22.52 9.16 -54.47
C ILE A 7 23.23 9.22 -53.12
N ALA A 8 24.27 10.04 -52.98
CA ALA A 8 24.99 10.19 -51.70
C ALA A 8 24.16 10.89 -50.60
N ILE A 9 23.30 11.85 -50.97
CA ILE A 9 22.42 12.56 -50.04
C ILE A 9 21.27 11.64 -49.57
N GLY A 10 20.74 10.80 -50.46
CA GLY A 10 19.71 9.81 -50.11
C GLY A 10 20.22 8.74 -49.15
N LEU A 11 21.48 8.31 -49.27
CA LEU A 11 22.08 7.31 -48.37
C LEU A 11 22.42 7.90 -46.98
N LEU A 12 22.77 9.18 -46.89
CA LEU A 12 23.02 9.85 -45.61
C LEU A 12 21.73 10.12 -44.84
N LEU A 13 20.62 10.38 -45.53
CA LEU A 13 19.33 10.63 -44.87
C LEU A 13 18.67 9.34 -44.34
N SER A 14 18.93 8.19 -45.00
CA SER A 14 18.43 6.90 -44.54
C SER A 14 19.19 6.37 -43.33
N LEU A 15 20.43 6.76 -43.09
CA LEU A 15 21.22 6.41 -41.90
C LEU A 15 20.79 7.20 -40.63
N LEU A 16 20.17 8.37 -40.79
CA LEU A 16 19.69 9.18 -39.69
C LEU A 16 18.34 8.70 -39.15
N LEU A 17 17.54 7.97 -39.93
CA LEU A 17 16.23 7.47 -39.52
C LEU A 17 16.32 6.13 -38.75
N THR A 18 17.42 5.39 -38.84
CA THR A 18 17.63 4.14 -38.10
C THR A 18 18.24 4.36 -36.70
N SER A 19 18.68 5.59 -36.41
CA SER A 19 19.33 5.89 -35.12
C SER A 19 18.34 6.01 -33.92
N CYS A 20 17.06 6.30 -34.19
CA CYS A 20 16.08 6.46 -33.09
C CYS A 20 15.63 5.11 -32.44
N ALA A 21 15.68 4.02 -33.22
CA ALA A 21 15.28 2.70 -32.68
C ALA A 21 16.37 2.01 -31.85
N ALA A 22 17.65 2.41 -32.04
CA ALA A 22 18.78 1.82 -31.31
C ALA A 22 19.03 2.49 -29.96
N ILE A 23 18.53 3.70 -29.73
CA ILE A 23 18.73 4.44 -28.46
C ILE A 23 17.77 3.96 -27.38
N SER A 24 16.58 3.49 -27.75
CA SER A 24 15.61 2.95 -26.80
C SER A 24 16.09 1.68 -26.05
N ASN A 25 17.04 0.94 -26.62
CA ASN A 25 17.61 -0.26 -26.02
C ASN A 25 18.83 0.00 -25.12
N ILE A 26 19.25 1.26 -24.97
CA ILE A 26 20.42 1.65 -24.16
C ILE A 26 20.00 2.35 -22.85
N LEU A 27 18.78 2.87 -22.81
CA LEU A 27 18.23 3.43 -21.57
C LEU A 27 17.79 2.29 -20.67
N PRO A 28 18.24 2.24 -19.41
CA PRO A 28 17.71 1.29 -18.46
C PRO A 28 16.19 1.48 -18.38
N GLU A 29 15.45 0.37 -18.46
CA GLU A 29 14.02 0.38 -18.27
C GLU A 29 13.71 1.01 -16.91
N ALA A 30 12.87 2.03 -16.88
CA ALA A 30 12.52 2.68 -15.62
C ALA A 30 11.85 1.65 -14.71
N VAL A 31 12.39 1.48 -13.52
CA VAL A 31 11.78 0.60 -12.51
C VAL A 31 10.38 1.14 -12.21
N PRO A 32 9.32 0.32 -12.33
CA PRO A 32 7.98 0.78 -12.05
C PRO A 32 7.87 1.22 -10.58
N THR A 33 7.16 2.31 -10.34
CA THR A 33 6.90 2.81 -9.00
C THR A 33 5.42 2.68 -8.65
N ASN A 34 5.14 2.30 -7.41
CA ASN A 34 3.78 2.19 -6.92
C ASN A 34 3.15 3.58 -6.77
N ALA A 35 1.94 3.77 -7.31
CA ALA A 35 1.25 5.05 -7.35
C ALA A 35 0.81 5.58 -5.98
N ILE A 36 0.72 4.70 -4.97
CA ILE A 36 0.29 5.06 -3.61
C ILE A 36 1.48 5.48 -2.74
N SER A 37 2.63 4.81 -2.89
CA SER A 37 3.78 5.02 -2.00
C SER A 37 4.99 5.67 -2.68
N GLY A 38 5.04 5.72 -4.02
CA GLY A 38 6.23 6.14 -4.76
C GLY A 38 7.42 5.16 -4.64
N ARG A 39 7.27 4.04 -3.93
CA ARG A 39 8.29 2.99 -3.79
C ARG A 39 8.42 2.21 -5.10
N GLU A 40 9.59 1.67 -5.35
CA GLU A 40 9.76 0.68 -6.41
C GLU A 40 8.78 -0.49 -6.20
N GLY A 41 8.07 -0.88 -7.25
CA GLY A 41 7.09 -1.94 -7.20
C GLY A 41 5.94 -1.73 -8.18
N ILE A 42 5.08 -2.72 -8.26
CA ILE A 42 3.91 -2.71 -9.15
C ILE A 42 2.71 -1.99 -8.51
N ASN A 43 1.77 -1.60 -9.34
CA ASN A 43 0.42 -1.20 -8.91
C ASN A 43 -0.46 -2.44 -8.75
N GLY A 44 -0.20 -3.23 -7.72
CA GLY A 44 -0.97 -4.42 -7.40
C GLY A 44 -2.37 -4.13 -6.85
N PRO A 45 -3.16 -5.18 -6.56
CA PRO A 45 -4.45 -5.04 -5.89
C PRO A 45 -4.28 -4.43 -4.51
N VAL A 46 -5.22 -3.56 -4.11
CA VAL A 46 -5.15 -2.88 -2.82
C VAL A 46 -5.74 -3.75 -1.72
N LEU A 47 -4.89 -4.21 -0.80
CA LEU A 47 -5.28 -4.86 0.44
C LEU A 47 -5.17 -3.86 1.60
N VAL A 48 -6.22 -3.74 2.39
CA VAL A 48 -6.21 -2.94 3.63
C VAL A 48 -6.43 -3.85 4.82
N VAL A 49 -5.55 -3.72 5.81
CA VAL A 49 -5.63 -4.51 7.04
C VAL A 49 -5.74 -3.58 8.24
N LYS A 50 -6.76 -3.82 9.07
CA LYS A 50 -6.90 -3.12 10.35
C LYS A 50 -6.01 -3.77 11.40
N ILE A 51 -5.05 -3.03 11.92
CA ILE A 51 -4.00 -3.52 12.83
C ILE A 51 -4.13 -2.86 14.21
N ASP A 52 -3.87 -3.64 15.26
CA ASP A 52 -3.79 -3.15 16.63
C ASP A 52 -2.50 -2.34 16.83
N ASP A 53 -2.61 -1.28 17.64
CA ASP A 53 -1.51 -0.38 17.90
C ASP A 53 -1.29 -0.13 19.39
N THR A 54 -1.87 -0.97 20.22
CA THR A 54 -1.59 -0.95 21.68
C THR A 54 -0.20 -1.52 21.97
N THR A 55 0.37 -1.17 23.11
CA THR A 55 1.71 -1.64 23.52
C THR A 55 1.86 -3.16 23.44
N GLN A 56 0.80 -3.92 23.75
CA GLN A 56 0.81 -5.38 23.70
C GLN A 56 0.78 -5.95 22.27
N ALA A 57 0.44 -5.13 21.29
CA ALA A 57 0.45 -5.51 19.88
C ALA A 57 1.82 -5.38 19.22
N HIS A 58 2.73 -4.65 19.87
CA HIS A 58 4.08 -4.43 19.32
C HIS A 58 5.04 -5.61 19.59
N PRO A 59 6.00 -5.86 18.65
CA PRO A 59 6.03 -5.31 17.31
C PRO A 59 4.91 -5.89 16.46
N GLN A 60 4.37 -5.08 15.54
CA GLN A 60 3.44 -5.57 14.52
C GLN A 60 4.17 -6.50 13.54
N VAL A 61 3.40 -7.32 12.84
CA VAL A 61 3.90 -8.26 11.84
C VAL A 61 3.56 -7.74 10.45
N GLY A 62 4.54 -7.59 9.58
CA GLY A 62 4.39 -7.20 8.18
C GLY A 62 3.98 -5.73 7.98
N LEU A 63 4.02 -4.90 9.00
CA LEU A 63 3.65 -3.48 8.90
C LEU A 63 4.67 -2.69 8.08
N GLU A 64 5.92 -3.08 8.12
CA GLU A 64 7.06 -2.48 7.41
C GLU A 64 6.91 -2.51 5.88
N ASP A 65 6.11 -3.45 5.36
CA ASP A 65 5.82 -3.58 3.93
C ASP A 65 4.64 -2.71 3.48
N ALA A 66 3.92 -2.05 4.41
CA ALA A 66 2.80 -1.20 4.04
C ALA A 66 3.24 -0.01 3.18
N ASP A 67 2.45 0.28 2.14
CA ASP A 67 2.63 1.45 1.29
C ASP A 67 2.23 2.74 1.99
N VAL A 68 1.13 2.71 2.76
CA VAL A 68 0.63 3.83 3.57
C VAL A 68 0.05 3.27 4.87
N VAL A 69 0.29 3.98 5.97
CA VAL A 69 -0.30 3.66 7.28
C VAL A 69 -1.05 4.87 7.83
N TYR A 70 -2.35 4.72 8.01
CA TYR A 70 -3.17 5.70 8.72
C TYR A 70 -3.21 5.37 10.20
N ILE A 71 -2.85 6.33 11.04
CA ILE A 71 -2.96 6.24 12.50
C ILE A 71 -4.27 6.88 12.92
N GLU A 72 -5.23 6.07 13.33
CA GLU A 72 -6.58 6.52 13.65
C GLU A 72 -6.83 6.50 15.15
N GLN A 73 -7.37 7.59 15.68
CA GLN A 73 -7.88 7.59 17.05
C GLN A 73 -9.12 6.71 17.15
N VAL A 74 -9.15 5.89 18.19
CA VAL A 74 -10.30 5.04 18.54
C VAL A 74 -10.77 5.34 19.98
N GLU A 75 -11.62 4.48 20.54
CA GLU A 75 -12.17 4.66 21.88
C GLU A 75 -11.05 4.73 22.94
N GLY A 76 -11.29 5.52 23.98
CA GLY A 76 -10.35 5.71 25.09
C GLY A 76 -9.08 6.48 24.72
N GLY A 77 -9.07 7.19 23.59
CA GLY A 77 -7.90 7.91 23.10
C GLY A 77 -6.78 7.01 22.53
N LEU A 78 -7.04 5.70 22.45
CA LEU A 78 -6.13 4.72 21.85
C LEU A 78 -6.06 4.93 20.34
N THR A 79 -5.10 4.28 19.69
CA THR A 79 -4.93 4.27 18.25
C THR A 79 -5.10 2.88 17.64
N ARG A 80 -5.43 2.86 16.36
CA ARG A 80 -5.36 1.69 15.48
C ARG A 80 -4.80 2.11 14.14
N LEU A 81 -4.24 1.14 13.43
CA LEU A 81 -3.67 1.39 12.13
C LEU A 81 -4.59 0.84 11.04
N ALA A 82 -4.81 1.64 9.99
CA ALA A 82 -5.28 1.12 8.72
C ALA A 82 -4.06 1.07 7.80
N ALA A 83 -3.54 -0.14 7.58
CA ALA A 83 -2.36 -0.38 6.78
C ALA A 83 -2.76 -0.78 5.36
N ILE A 84 -2.27 -0.03 4.37
CA ILE A 84 -2.56 -0.19 2.94
C ILE A 84 -1.37 -0.89 2.29
N PHE A 85 -1.63 -1.95 1.57
CA PHE A 85 -0.62 -2.75 0.86
C PHE A 85 -1.01 -2.87 -0.61
N SER A 86 -0.06 -2.73 -1.49
CA SER A 86 -0.23 -2.92 -2.93
C SER A 86 1.08 -3.24 -3.65
N SER A 87 2.19 -2.54 -3.33
CA SER A 87 3.50 -2.78 -3.94
C SER A 87 4.07 -4.14 -3.50
N VAL A 88 3.97 -4.42 -2.21
CA VAL A 88 4.35 -5.68 -1.57
C VAL A 88 3.22 -6.10 -0.63
N ILE A 89 2.81 -7.37 -0.70
CA ILE A 89 1.87 -7.97 0.25
C ILE A 89 2.62 -9.06 1.00
N PRO A 90 2.99 -8.85 2.29
CA PRO A 90 3.70 -9.86 3.06
C PRO A 90 2.81 -11.06 3.37
N GLN A 91 3.40 -12.22 3.60
CA GLN A 91 2.62 -13.44 3.87
C GLN A 91 1.75 -13.34 5.12
N ARG A 92 2.21 -12.59 6.14
CA ARG A 92 1.54 -12.48 7.44
C ARG A 92 1.45 -11.02 7.86
N ILE A 93 0.27 -10.62 8.33
CA ILE A 93 0.00 -9.25 8.79
C ILE A 93 -0.76 -9.28 10.12
N GLY A 94 -0.36 -8.44 11.07
CA GLY A 94 -1.11 -8.29 12.31
C GLY A 94 -0.36 -7.63 13.47
N PRO A 95 -0.93 -7.67 14.68
CA PRO A 95 -2.20 -8.29 15.07
C PRO A 95 -3.41 -7.58 14.47
N VAL A 96 -4.32 -8.36 13.88
CA VAL A 96 -5.52 -7.81 13.22
C VAL A 96 -6.55 -7.37 14.27
N ARG A 97 -7.18 -6.21 14.04
CA ARG A 97 -8.15 -5.60 14.94
C ARG A 97 -9.45 -5.19 14.26
N SER A 98 -10.39 -4.71 15.08
CA SER A 98 -11.73 -4.36 14.62
C SER A 98 -11.77 -3.08 13.80
N ALA A 99 -12.58 -3.08 12.75
CA ALA A 99 -12.91 -1.93 11.93
C ALA A 99 -13.58 -0.80 12.73
N ARG A 100 -13.46 0.41 12.21
CA ARG A 100 -14.09 1.65 12.71
C ARG A 100 -14.79 2.37 11.57
N ILE A 101 -15.68 3.29 11.92
CA ILE A 101 -16.44 4.06 10.91
C ILE A 101 -15.53 4.89 10.01
N SER A 102 -14.43 5.42 10.55
CA SER A 102 -13.41 6.18 9.81
C SER A 102 -12.75 5.39 8.68
N ASP A 103 -12.70 4.05 8.79
CA ASP A 103 -12.15 3.22 7.72
C ASP A 103 -12.89 3.42 6.41
N ILE A 104 -14.22 3.66 6.44
CA ILE A 104 -15.03 3.79 5.22
C ILE A 104 -14.56 4.95 4.36
N ASP A 105 -14.31 6.11 4.97
CA ASP A 105 -13.86 7.32 4.25
C ASP A 105 -12.40 7.17 3.78
N ILE A 106 -11.54 6.56 4.60
CA ILE A 106 -10.14 6.28 4.24
C ILE A 106 -10.09 5.34 3.02
N LEU A 107 -10.82 4.24 3.07
CA LEU A 107 -10.81 3.21 2.03
C LEU A 107 -11.39 3.69 0.71
N ALA A 108 -12.38 4.59 0.75
CA ALA A 108 -13.03 5.15 -0.45
C ALA A 108 -12.03 5.83 -1.41
N GLN A 109 -10.91 6.34 -0.90
CA GLN A 109 -9.85 6.98 -1.71
C GLN A 109 -9.18 5.99 -2.68
N TYR A 110 -9.12 4.72 -2.31
CA TYR A 110 -8.39 3.68 -3.03
C TYR A 110 -9.26 2.88 -4.03
N GLY A 111 -10.55 3.21 -4.12
CA GLY A 111 -11.51 2.45 -4.94
C GLY A 111 -12.05 1.21 -4.22
N ARG A 112 -12.27 0.12 -4.96
CA ARG A 112 -12.77 -1.13 -4.37
C ARG A 112 -11.61 -1.95 -3.82
N VAL A 113 -11.34 -1.82 -2.53
CA VAL A 113 -10.24 -2.50 -1.83
C VAL A 113 -10.67 -3.83 -1.22
N ALA A 114 -9.72 -4.73 -0.99
CA ALA A 114 -9.86 -5.88 -0.11
C ALA A 114 -9.70 -5.42 1.34
N PHE A 115 -10.74 -5.52 2.19
CA PHE A 115 -10.68 -5.03 3.57
C PHE A 115 -10.70 -6.17 4.59
N ALA A 116 -9.58 -6.38 5.28
CA ALA A 116 -9.37 -7.40 6.30
C ALA A 116 -9.36 -6.79 7.71
N TYR A 117 -10.18 -7.33 8.59
CA TYR A 117 -10.33 -6.86 9.98
C TYR A 117 -10.85 -8.00 10.88
N SER A 118 -10.66 -7.92 12.20
CA SER A 118 -11.05 -8.98 13.13
C SER A 118 -12.54 -9.02 13.44
N GLY A 119 -13.23 -7.91 13.32
CA GLY A 119 -14.65 -7.72 13.62
C GLY A 119 -15.04 -6.25 13.57
N ALA A 120 -16.29 -5.94 13.90
CA ALA A 120 -16.79 -4.56 13.95
C ALA A 120 -17.95 -4.46 14.97
N GLN A 121 -18.23 -3.23 15.39
CA GLN A 121 -19.48 -2.98 16.14
C GLN A 121 -20.69 -3.38 15.29
N ARG A 122 -21.70 -3.99 15.91
CA ARG A 122 -22.87 -4.52 15.20
C ARG A 122 -23.54 -3.49 14.28
N LYS A 123 -23.60 -2.22 14.71
CA LYS A 123 -24.16 -1.11 13.90
C LYS A 123 -23.31 -0.74 12.69
N LEU A 124 -22.01 -1.09 12.66
CA LEU A 124 -21.13 -0.79 11.56
C LEU A 124 -21.18 -1.86 10.46
N LEU A 125 -21.58 -3.08 10.76
CA LEU A 125 -21.62 -4.17 9.79
C LEU A 125 -22.47 -3.86 8.53
N PRO A 126 -23.68 -3.26 8.64
CA PRO A 126 -24.44 -2.86 7.44
C PRO A 126 -23.72 -1.78 6.61
N VAL A 127 -23.02 -0.87 7.26
CA VAL A 127 -22.27 0.19 6.57
C VAL A 127 -21.11 -0.40 5.77
N ILE A 128 -20.34 -1.32 6.36
CA ILE A 128 -19.28 -2.05 5.66
C ILE A 128 -19.86 -2.82 4.46
N ALA A 129 -20.97 -3.50 4.67
CA ALA A 129 -21.62 -4.31 3.61
C ALA A 129 -22.13 -3.48 2.43
N SER A 130 -22.46 -2.19 2.64
CA SER A 130 -22.92 -1.26 1.60
C SER A 130 -21.80 -0.43 0.97
N ALA A 131 -20.61 -0.44 1.56
CA ALA A 131 -19.48 0.34 1.06
C ALA A 131 -18.85 -0.27 -0.20
N ASN A 132 -18.16 0.54 -1.01
CA ASN A 132 -17.45 0.07 -2.19
C ASN A 132 -16.13 -0.61 -1.80
N LEU A 133 -16.23 -1.78 -1.19
CA LEU A 133 -15.08 -2.62 -0.79
C LEU A 133 -15.45 -4.11 -0.87
N GLN A 134 -14.45 -4.98 -0.84
CA GLN A 134 -14.64 -6.40 -0.60
C GLN A 134 -14.48 -6.68 0.89
N ASP A 135 -15.58 -6.99 1.56
CA ASP A 135 -15.61 -7.33 2.99
C ASP A 135 -14.98 -8.71 3.22
N LEU A 136 -13.79 -8.71 3.82
CA LEU A 136 -12.99 -9.88 4.15
C LEU A 136 -12.71 -9.99 5.67
N GLY A 137 -13.67 -9.54 6.48
CA GLY A 137 -13.59 -9.67 7.93
C GLY A 137 -13.45 -11.11 8.41
N ALA A 138 -12.75 -11.33 9.52
CA ALA A 138 -12.41 -12.65 10.06
C ALA A 138 -13.62 -13.57 10.24
N GLN A 139 -14.79 -13.00 10.59
CA GLN A 139 -16.04 -13.76 10.75
C GLN A 139 -16.55 -14.41 9.46
N ARG A 140 -16.04 -13.99 8.31
CA ARG A 140 -16.40 -14.50 6.96
C ARG A 140 -15.33 -15.40 6.37
N GLN A 141 -14.24 -15.65 7.11
CA GLN A 141 -13.07 -16.38 6.63
C GLN A 141 -12.84 -17.65 7.45
N SER A 142 -12.04 -18.56 6.88
CA SER A 142 -11.63 -19.76 7.58
C SER A 142 -10.57 -19.43 8.65
N PRO A 143 -10.46 -20.24 9.71
CA PRO A 143 -9.41 -20.09 10.71
C PRO A 143 -8.00 -20.34 10.17
N THR A 144 -7.85 -20.82 8.94
CA THR A 144 -6.56 -20.92 8.25
C THR A 144 -6.09 -19.59 7.69
N ILE A 145 -7.02 -18.69 7.35
CA ILE A 145 -6.73 -17.33 6.86
C ILE A 145 -6.48 -16.39 8.04
N PHE A 146 -7.32 -16.43 9.08
CA PHE A 146 -7.08 -15.68 10.32
C PHE A 146 -6.65 -16.64 11.41
N THR A 147 -5.36 -16.69 11.66
CA THR A 147 -4.71 -17.60 12.61
C THR A 147 -4.46 -16.93 13.95
N THR A 148 -4.11 -17.72 14.96
CA THR A 148 -3.68 -17.21 16.26
C THR A 148 -2.17 -17.39 16.39
N ASP A 149 -1.45 -16.33 16.73
CA ASP A 149 -0.04 -16.42 17.11
C ASP A 149 0.05 -17.02 18.53
N PRO A 150 0.68 -18.21 18.68
CA PRO A 150 0.76 -18.88 19.98
C PRO A 150 1.63 -18.13 21.01
N ASN A 151 2.46 -17.20 20.57
CA ASN A 151 3.35 -16.40 21.43
C ASN A 151 2.69 -15.10 21.90
N ARG A 152 1.42 -14.86 21.53
CA ARG A 152 0.68 -13.65 21.87
C ARG A 152 -0.62 -14.00 22.61
N THR A 153 -1.00 -13.14 23.53
CA THR A 153 -2.26 -13.30 24.29
C THR A 153 -3.41 -12.63 23.55
N PRO A 154 -4.59 -13.26 23.41
CA PRO A 154 -5.78 -12.57 22.92
C PRO A 154 -6.10 -11.33 23.78
N PRO A 155 -6.56 -10.23 23.17
CA PRO A 155 -6.98 -10.07 21.77
C PRO A 155 -5.87 -9.63 20.82
N TYR A 156 -4.59 -9.72 21.18
CA TYR A 156 -3.42 -9.24 20.42
C TYR A 156 -2.75 -10.35 19.60
N ALA A 157 -3.43 -11.47 19.39
CA ALA A 157 -2.84 -12.69 18.79
C ALA A 157 -3.34 -13.01 17.39
N MET A 158 -4.33 -12.28 16.84
CA MET A 158 -4.89 -12.59 15.54
C MET A 158 -3.96 -12.13 14.41
N ILE A 159 -3.54 -13.07 13.58
CA ILE A 159 -2.67 -12.82 12.42
C ILE A 159 -3.41 -13.21 11.13
N LEU A 160 -3.39 -12.33 10.16
CA LEU A 160 -3.84 -12.61 8.80
C LEU A 160 -2.75 -13.36 8.03
N ARG A 161 -3.12 -14.46 7.38
CA ARG A 161 -2.39 -15.10 6.29
C ARG A 161 -2.79 -14.40 5.00
N ALA A 162 -2.09 -13.31 4.69
CA ALA A 162 -2.42 -12.48 3.54
C ALA A 162 -2.15 -13.22 2.23
N ASP A 163 -1.17 -14.11 2.19
CA ASP A 163 -0.92 -15.03 1.08
C ASP A 163 -2.20 -15.84 0.73
N LEU A 164 -2.78 -16.55 1.72
CA LEU A 164 -3.98 -17.36 1.53
C LEU A 164 -5.23 -16.50 1.24
N LEU A 165 -5.29 -15.29 1.79
CA LEU A 165 -6.39 -14.37 1.50
C LEU A 165 -6.35 -13.92 0.04
N MET A 166 -5.16 -13.59 -0.48
CA MET A 166 -4.99 -13.17 -1.88
C MET A 166 -5.26 -14.32 -2.86
N GLU A 167 -4.84 -15.54 -2.53
CA GLU A 167 -5.22 -16.75 -3.28
C GLU A 167 -6.74 -16.88 -3.35
N LYS A 168 -7.44 -16.78 -2.23
CA LYS A 168 -8.90 -16.83 -2.18
C LYS A 168 -9.58 -15.73 -2.99
N ILE A 169 -9.03 -14.51 -2.99
CA ILE A 169 -9.54 -13.41 -3.81
C ILE A 169 -9.47 -13.78 -5.29
N ALA A 170 -8.34 -14.34 -5.73
CA ALA A 170 -8.15 -14.77 -7.11
C ALA A 170 -9.08 -15.94 -7.49
N GLU A 171 -9.18 -16.98 -6.66
CA GLU A 171 -10.03 -18.14 -6.88
C GLU A 171 -11.52 -17.77 -7.00
N ASN A 172 -11.99 -16.81 -6.21
CA ASN A 172 -13.38 -16.36 -6.23
C ASN A 172 -13.63 -15.22 -7.22
N ASN A 173 -12.60 -14.78 -7.97
CA ASN A 173 -12.68 -13.67 -8.91
C ASN A 173 -13.25 -12.38 -8.26
N TYR A 174 -12.90 -12.10 -7.00
CA TYR A 174 -13.31 -10.86 -6.35
C TYR A 174 -12.65 -9.67 -7.03
N GLN A 175 -13.47 -8.69 -7.38
CA GLN A 175 -12.98 -7.47 -8.06
C GLN A 175 -12.36 -6.54 -7.03
N ILE A 176 -11.04 -6.40 -7.10
CA ILE A 176 -10.25 -5.49 -6.27
C ILE A 176 -9.52 -4.52 -7.22
N ASP A 177 -9.62 -3.24 -6.95
CA ASP A 177 -8.91 -2.22 -7.73
C ASP A 177 -7.39 -2.30 -7.45
N SER A 178 -6.62 -2.07 -8.50
CA SER A 178 -5.17 -1.87 -8.38
C SER A 178 -4.86 -0.48 -7.84
N ALA A 179 -3.67 -0.33 -7.27
CA ALA A 179 -3.17 0.97 -6.84
C ALA A 179 -3.26 2.01 -7.96
N LYS A 180 -3.69 3.21 -7.62
CA LYS A 180 -3.82 4.36 -8.51
C LYS A 180 -3.39 5.64 -7.79
N ASP A 181 -3.16 6.70 -8.54
CA ASP A 181 -2.89 8.02 -7.97
C ASP A 181 -4.08 8.47 -7.10
N VAL A 182 -3.80 8.67 -5.82
CA VAL A 182 -4.76 9.16 -4.82
C VAL A 182 -4.44 10.59 -4.37
N GLY A 183 -3.56 11.28 -5.12
CA GLY A 183 -3.20 12.67 -4.88
C GLY A 183 -1.86 12.86 -4.15
N PHE A 184 -1.15 11.81 -3.78
CA PHE A 184 0.21 11.94 -3.25
C PHE A 184 1.16 12.36 -4.36
N LYS A 185 2.11 13.23 -4.04
CA LYS A 185 3.16 13.69 -4.95
C LYS A 185 4.51 13.23 -4.42
N PHE A 186 5.21 12.44 -5.23
CA PHE A 186 6.55 11.94 -4.94
C PHE A 186 7.54 12.64 -5.87
N GLY A 187 8.71 13.00 -5.36
CA GLY A 187 9.72 13.68 -6.16
C GLY A 187 10.54 14.67 -5.33
N GLU A 188 10.97 15.75 -5.98
CA GLU A 188 11.81 16.77 -5.38
C GLU A 188 11.09 17.54 -4.25
N LEU A 189 11.90 18.10 -3.36
CA LEU A 189 11.41 18.93 -2.26
C LEU A 189 10.58 20.10 -2.82
N PRO A 190 9.34 20.33 -2.34
CA PRO A 190 8.54 21.45 -2.79
C PRO A 190 9.19 22.79 -2.41
N GLU A 191 9.00 23.81 -3.26
CA GLU A 191 9.48 25.16 -3.00
C GLU A 191 8.93 25.68 -1.66
N GLY A 192 9.81 26.29 -0.85
CA GLY A 192 9.45 26.81 0.48
C GLY A 192 9.37 25.75 1.58
N GLY A 193 9.65 24.48 1.27
CA GLY A 193 9.76 23.41 2.26
C GLY A 193 11.00 23.60 3.16
N ALA A 194 10.86 23.23 4.44
CA ALA A 194 11.97 23.18 5.38
C ALA A 194 12.39 21.74 5.64
N LEU A 195 13.68 21.48 5.65
CA LEU A 195 14.22 20.18 6.03
C LEU A 195 13.94 19.92 7.51
N THR A 196 13.49 18.73 7.82
CA THR A 196 13.34 18.23 9.19
C THR A 196 13.82 16.78 9.26
N ASP A 197 14.42 16.41 10.35
CA ASP A 197 14.89 15.05 10.63
C ASP A 197 13.93 14.27 11.52
N LYS A 198 12.97 14.96 12.12
CA LYS A 198 12.00 14.35 13.03
C LYS A 198 10.65 15.05 13.01
N ALA A 199 9.58 14.26 12.96
CA ALA A 199 8.21 14.69 13.19
C ALA A 199 7.64 13.95 14.41
N VAL A 200 6.93 14.67 15.29
CA VAL A 200 6.27 14.08 16.46
C VAL A 200 4.78 14.32 16.37
N MET A 201 4.01 13.27 16.53
CA MET A 201 2.55 13.27 16.44
C MET A 201 1.96 12.78 17.76
N HIS A 202 0.95 13.49 18.28
CA HIS A 202 0.34 13.20 19.57
C HIS A 202 -1.14 12.83 19.41
N TRP A 203 -1.52 11.74 20.05
CA TRP A 203 -2.90 11.34 20.33
C TRP A 203 -3.11 11.30 21.86
N PRO A 204 -4.33 11.30 22.37
CA PRO A 204 -4.54 11.34 23.82
C PRO A 204 -3.84 10.22 24.62
N ALA A 205 -3.74 9.02 24.05
CA ALA A 205 -3.09 7.87 24.69
C ALA A 205 -1.85 7.35 23.96
N ALA A 206 -1.36 8.04 22.92
CA ALA A 206 -0.21 7.60 22.14
C ALA A 206 0.60 8.79 21.61
N THR A 207 1.91 8.61 21.51
CA THR A 207 2.82 9.54 20.86
C THR A 207 3.70 8.77 19.90
N TYR A 208 3.77 9.26 18.65
CA TYR A 208 4.61 8.69 17.61
C TYR A 208 5.69 9.67 17.23
N SER A 209 6.82 9.17 16.81
CA SER A 209 7.83 9.97 16.14
C SER A 209 8.28 9.26 14.88
N ALA A 210 8.25 9.98 13.77
CA ALA A 210 8.91 9.60 12.55
C ALA A 210 10.28 10.29 12.53
N THR A 211 11.32 9.53 12.30
CA THR A 211 12.70 10.04 12.18
C THR A 211 13.22 9.64 10.81
N TRP A 212 13.83 10.59 10.10
CA TRP A 212 14.42 10.32 8.81
C TRP A 212 15.61 9.37 8.94
N SER A 213 15.58 8.25 8.22
CA SER A 213 16.71 7.34 8.05
C SER A 213 17.47 7.75 6.79
N GLN A 214 18.71 8.24 6.96
CA GLN A 214 19.56 8.57 5.83
C GLN A 214 20.01 7.30 5.08
N GLU A 215 20.16 6.19 5.79
CA GLU A 215 20.57 4.90 5.21
C GLU A 215 19.47 4.33 4.31
N ASP A 216 18.23 4.34 4.79
CA ASP A 216 17.08 3.79 4.06
C ASP A 216 16.41 4.81 3.13
N SER A 217 16.80 6.09 3.20
CA SER A 217 16.17 7.22 2.49
C SER A 217 14.64 7.28 2.71
N ARG A 218 14.21 7.08 3.96
CA ARG A 218 12.78 7.09 4.36
C ARG A 218 12.58 7.54 5.81
N TRP A 219 11.35 7.84 6.13
CA TRP A 219 10.87 8.12 7.49
C TRP A 219 10.57 6.85 8.28
#